data_28bbe501125c3aa1e4e944e50b6b65e4
#
_entry.id   28bbe501125c3aa1e4e944e50b6b65e4
#
_cell.length_a   1.000
_cell.length_b   1.000
_cell.length_c   1.000
_cell.angle_alpha   90.00
_cell.angle_beta   90.00
_cell.angle_gamma   90.00
#
_symmetry.space_group_name_H-M   'P 1'
#
loop_
_entity.id
_entity.type
_entity.pdbx_description
1 polymer ?
#
loop_
_entity_poly.entity_id
_entity_poly.type
_entity_poly.pdbx_seq_one_letter_code
_entity_poly.pdbx_strand_id
1 'polypeptide(L)'
;MINKKMNTKNIVCALALLLGSGLTALAGNDNRAPEVPDQIALDLSTNKVQFHGFGVGFQVYTWNGTDWGRAVPDATLFVGNAPLISHFAGPTWESPSGSRVVGALVSAVIVDTNAIPWLLLKAVPDRTQGPGIFADTTFIHRVHTTGGKAPFENGTFIGQVAEVPYTADYFFYRQSN
;
A
#
# COMPACT_ATOMS: atom_id res chain seq x y z
N MET A 1 48.28 47.23 -36.72
CA MET A 1 47.13 47.24 -35.81
C MET A 1 45.95 46.63 -36.57
N ILE A 2 45.63 45.40 -36.30
CA ILE A 2 44.53 44.66 -36.93
C ILE A 2 43.57 44.29 -35.84
N ASN A 3 42.41 44.98 -35.79
CA ASN A 3 41.31 44.64 -34.86
C ASN A 3 40.52 43.45 -35.41
N LYS A 4 40.57 42.33 -34.68
CA LYS A 4 39.80 41.14 -34.97
C LYS A 4 38.47 41.19 -34.17
N LYS A 5 37.37 41.49 -34.87
CA LYS A 5 36.00 41.41 -34.28
C LYS A 5 35.67 39.98 -33.96
N MET A 6 35.37 39.69 -32.69
CA MET A 6 34.78 38.44 -32.25
C MET A 6 33.29 38.43 -32.55
N ASN A 7 32.87 37.42 -33.27
CA ASN A 7 31.48 37.18 -33.67
C ASN A 7 30.80 36.31 -32.62
N THR A 8 29.93 36.90 -31.81
CA THR A 8 29.17 36.21 -30.77
C THR A 8 27.98 35.50 -31.42
N LYS A 9 28.07 34.19 -31.62
CA LYS A 9 26.93 33.36 -32.03
C LYS A 9 26.03 33.12 -30.81
N ASN A 10 24.84 33.68 -30.85
CA ASN A 10 23.79 33.43 -29.90
C ASN A 10 23.32 31.98 -30.06
N ILE A 11 23.63 31.12 -29.07
CA ILE A 11 23.04 29.79 -28.94
C ILE A 11 21.72 29.96 -28.16
N VAL A 12 20.61 29.92 -28.89
CA VAL A 12 19.28 29.83 -28.29
C VAL A 12 19.08 28.37 -27.88
N CYS A 13 19.27 28.07 -26.59
CA CYS A 13 18.82 26.80 -26.02
C CYS A 13 17.29 26.83 -25.89
N ALA A 14 16.62 26.18 -26.83
CA ALA A 14 15.19 25.87 -26.68
C ALA A 14 15.03 24.84 -25.57
N LEU A 15 14.58 25.28 -24.39
CA LEU A 15 14.18 24.43 -23.29
C LEU A 15 12.79 23.85 -23.63
N ALA A 16 12.73 22.63 -24.16
CA ALA A 16 11.49 21.92 -24.37
C ALA A 16 10.96 21.50 -23.00
N LEU A 17 9.98 22.22 -22.45
CA LEU A 17 9.16 21.74 -21.32
C LEU A 17 8.30 20.58 -21.82
N LEU A 18 8.72 19.37 -21.52
CA LEU A 18 7.86 18.20 -21.55
C LEU A 18 6.85 18.33 -20.38
N LEU A 19 5.70 18.90 -20.68
CA LEU A 19 4.51 18.78 -19.84
C LEU A 19 4.06 17.31 -19.86
N GLY A 20 4.67 16.50 -19.01
CA GLY A 20 4.15 15.20 -18.68
C GLY A 20 2.79 15.40 -18.00
N SER A 21 1.70 15.13 -18.75
CA SER A 21 0.36 15.02 -18.19
C SER A 21 0.35 13.81 -17.26
N GLY A 22 0.82 13.98 -16.02
CA GLY A 22 0.55 13.04 -14.95
C GLY A 22 -0.95 13.02 -14.76
N LEU A 23 -1.63 11.95 -15.22
CA LEU A 23 -2.95 11.63 -14.70
C LEU A 23 -2.76 11.39 -13.20
N THR A 24 -2.97 12.43 -12.39
CA THR A 24 -3.28 12.25 -10.98
C THR A 24 -4.63 11.56 -10.96
N ALA A 25 -4.62 10.22 -10.79
CA ALA A 25 -5.81 9.52 -10.36
C ALA A 25 -6.22 10.18 -9.04
N LEU A 26 -7.26 11.01 -9.10
CA LEU A 26 -7.94 11.45 -7.91
C LEU A 26 -8.43 10.17 -7.24
N ALA A 27 -7.84 9.79 -6.12
CA ALA A 27 -8.38 8.78 -5.23
C ALA A 27 -9.70 9.35 -4.70
N GLY A 28 -10.74 9.28 -5.52
CA GLY A 28 -12.11 9.49 -5.11
C GLY A 28 -12.50 8.36 -4.15
N ASN A 29 -13.52 8.55 -3.35
CA ASN A 29 -14.17 7.47 -2.59
C ASN A 29 -14.80 6.48 -3.58
N ASP A 30 -13.96 5.67 -4.23
CA ASP A 30 -14.43 4.61 -5.11
C ASP A 30 -14.83 3.43 -4.23
N ASN A 31 -16.15 3.35 -3.95
CA ASN A 31 -16.74 2.25 -3.18
C ASN A 31 -17.00 1.00 -4.04
N ARG A 32 -16.44 0.93 -5.25
CA ARG A 32 -16.48 -0.28 -6.06
C ARG A 32 -15.45 -1.28 -5.54
N ALA A 33 -15.84 -2.55 -5.50
CA ALA A 33 -14.90 -3.61 -5.19
C ALA A 33 -13.86 -3.72 -6.33
N PRO A 34 -12.58 -4.02 -5.99
CA PRO A 34 -11.57 -4.27 -7.00
C PRO A 34 -11.86 -5.55 -7.78
N GLU A 35 -11.41 -5.62 -9.02
CA GLU A 35 -11.30 -6.89 -9.74
C GLU A 35 -10.16 -7.71 -9.14
N VAL A 36 -10.43 -8.95 -8.76
CA VAL A 36 -9.47 -9.83 -8.10
C VAL A 36 -9.53 -11.25 -8.68
N PRO A 37 -8.42 -12.00 -8.61
CA PRO A 37 -8.43 -13.43 -8.92
C PRO A 37 -9.39 -14.21 -8.01
N ASP A 38 -9.97 -15.31 -8.53
CA ASP A 38 -10.95 -16.14 -7.84
C ASP A 38 -10.48 -16.63 -6.45
N GLN A 39 -9.16 -16.84 -6.29
CA GLN A 39 -8.56 -17.31 -5.02
C GLN A 39 -8.80 -16.36 -3.84
N ILE A 40 -9.01 -15.09 -4.11
CA ILE A 40 -9.27 -14.06 -3.10
C ILE A 40 -10.61 -13.36 -3.34
N ALA A 41 -11.47 -13.89 -4.20
CA ALA A 41 -12.79 -13.32 -4.46
C ALA A 41 -13.65 -13.33 -3.20
N LEU A 42 -14.47 -12.28 -3.06
CA LEU A 42 -15.44 -12.12 -1.98
C LEU A 42 -16.85 -12.06 -2.58
N ASP A 43 -17.81 -12.71 -1.92
CA ASP A 43 -19.21 -12.61 -2.30
C ASP A 43 -19.74 -11.19 -2.08
N LEU A 44 -19.92 -10.45 -3.18
CA LEU A 44 -20.38 -9.07 -3.18
C LEU A 44 -21.91 -8.95 -3.00
N SER A 45 -22.66 -10.06 -3.02
CA SER A 45 -24.09 -10.04 -2.69
C SER A 45 -24.33 -9.83 -1.19
N THR A 46 -23.38 -10.26 -0.38
CA THR A 46 -23.43 -10.18 1.09
C THR A 46 -22.42 -9.19 1.69
N ASN A 47 -21.49 -8.68 0.89
CA ASN A 47 -20.45 -7.75 1.33
C ASN A 47 -20.37 -6.54 0.39
N LYS A 48 -20.19 -5.36 0.93
CA LYS A 48 -19.98 -4.13 0.17
C LYS A 48 -18.78 -3.36 0.67
N VAL A 49 -18.07 -2.69 -0.23
CA VAL A 49 -16.96 -1.81 0.14
C VAL A 49 -17.48 -0.68 1.03
N GLN A 50 -16.88 -0.53 2.18
CA GLN A 50 -17.16 0.55 3.12
C GLN A 50 -16.30 1.78 2.78
N PHE A 51 -15.01 1.57 2.56
CA PHE A 51 -14.08 2.58 2.07
C PHE A 51 -12.83 1.94 1.48
N HIS A 52 -12.06 2.73 0.75
CA HIS A 52 -10.78 2.41 0.15
C HIS A 52 -9.69 3.33 0.71
N GLY A 53 -8.50 2.78 0.98
CA GLY A 53 -7.33 3.53 1.37
C GLY A 53 -6.09 3.08 0.60
N PHE A 54 -5.28 4.03 0.13
CA PHE A 54 -3.99 3.77 -0.51
C PHE A 54 -2.88 3.77 0.52
N GLY A 55 -2.21 2.64 0.69
CA GLY A 55 -1.13 2.44 1.66
C GLY A 55 0.24 2.69 1.07
N VAL A 56 1.05 3.46 1.81
CA VAL A 56 2.46 3.73 1.51
C VAL A 56 3.28 3.50 2.77
N GLY A 57 4.37 2.76 2.67
CA GLY A 57 5.26 2.49 3.80
C GLY A 57 6.24 1.38 3.53
N PHE A 58 6.53 0.60 4.56
CA PHE A 58 7.54 -0.44 4.53
C PHE A 58 6.98 -1.77 5.02
N GLN A 59 7.49 -2.86 4.42
CA GLN A 59 7.47 -4.18 5.03
C GLN A 59 8.78 -4.33 5.79
N VAL A 60 8.71 -4.43 7.11
CA VAL A 60 9.87 -4.53 8.00
C VAL A 60 10.16 -6.00 8.26
N TYR A 61 11.35 -6.44 7.90
CA TYR A 61 11.85 -7.79 8.10
C TYR A 61 12.95 -7.80 9.14
N THR A 62 13.05 -8.88 9.89
CA THR A 62 14.17 -9.11 10.81
C THR A 62 14.83 -10.43 10.46
N TRP A 63 16.17 -10.41 10.28
CA TRP A 63 16.97 -11.60 10.02
C TRP A 63 17.08 -12.46 11.28
N ASN A 64 16.71 -13.74 11.17
CA ASN A 64 16.74 -14.67 12.31
C ASN A 64 17.99 -15.58 12.35
N GLY A 65 18.91 -15.40 11.40
CA GLY A 65 20.10 -16.23 11.21
C GLY A 65 19.96 -17.23 10.06
N THR A 66 18.76 -17.44 9.54
CA THR A 66 18.46 -18.38 8.45
C THR A 66 17.67 -17.72 7.33
N ASP A 67 16.68 -16.92 7.68
CA ASP A 67 15.80 -16.20 6.76
C ASP A 67 15.37 -14.82 7.32
N TRP A 68 14.79 -14.03 6.43
CA TRP A 68 14.15 -12.76 6.75
C TRP A 68 12.75 -13.01 7.30
N GLY A 69 12.54 -13.51 8.39
CA GLY A 69 11.28 -13.76 9.08
C GLY A 69 10.00 -13.17 8.44
N ARG A 70 8.91 -13.23 9.15
CA ARG A 70 7.63 -12.69 8.67
C ARG A 70 7.68 -11.16 8.65
N ALA A 71 7.25 -10.55 7.53
CA ALA A 71 7.13 -9.10 7.42
C ALA A 71 6.15 -8.51 8.45
N VAL A 72 6.54 -7.38 8.99
CA VAL A 72 5.70 -6.51 9.82
C VAL A 72 5.45 -5.22 9.04
N PRO A 73 4.19 -4.84 8.74
CA PRO A 73 3.93 -3.58 8.07
C PRO A 73 4.20 -2.39 8.99
N ASP A 74 4.74 -1.33 8.42
CA ASP A 74 4.82 0.02 8.96
C ASP A 74 4.43 0.99 7.86
N ALA A 75 3.18 1.42 7.84
CA ALA A 75 2.63 2.18 6.73
C ALA A 75 1.51 3.13 7.17
N THR A 76 1.28 4.12 6.31
CA THR A 76 0.15 5.03 6.41
C THR A 76 -0.78 4.82 5.23
N LEU A 77 -2.09 4.74 5.49
CA LEU A 77 -3.10 4.74 4.44
C LEU A 77 -3.66 6.14 4.26
N PHE A 78 -3.74 6.53 3.00
CA PHE A 78 -4.35 7.77 2.55
C PHE A 78 -5.77 7.47 2.07
N VAL A 79 -6.75 8.23 2.59
CA VAL A 79 -8.12 8.23 2.09
C VAL A 79 -8.33 9.56 1.38
N GLY A 80 -8.47 9.51 0.06
CA GLY A 80 -8.26 10.69 -0.77
C GLY A 80 -6.79 11.16 -0.64
N ASN A 81 -6.57 12.43 -0.34
CA ASN A 81 -5.22 13.00 -0.17
C ASN A 81 -4.78 13.14 1.31
N ALA A 82 -5.61 12.70 2.25
CA ALA A 82 -5.31 12.84 3.68
C ALA A 82 -4.70 11.56 4.24
N PRO A 83 -3.54 11.64 4.94
CA PRO A 83 -3.03 10.53 5.73
C PRO A 83 -3.97 10.32 6.92
N LEU A 84 -4.59 9.14 6.99
CA LEU A 84 -5.68 8.94 7.94
C LEU A 84 -5.52 7.70 8.82
N ILE A 85 -4.88 6.64 8.34
CA ILE A 85 -4.90 5.33 9.01
C ILE A 85 -3.48 4.83 9.17
N SER A 86 -3.10 4.47 10.40
CA SER A 86 -1.85 3.76 10.68
C SER A 86 -2.03 2.26 10.43
N HIS A 87 -1.04 1.64 9.77
CA HIS A 87 -1.02 0.21 9.52
C HIS A 87 0.26 -0.42 10.07
N PHE A 88 0.12 -1.34 11.01
CA PHE A 88 1.22 -1.93 11.75
C PHE A 88 0.99 -3.40 12.09
N ALA A 89 1.85 -3.95 12.96
CA ALA A 89 1.84 -5.36 13.33
C ALA A 89 0.45 -5.91 13.68
N GLY A 90 0.20 -7.15 13.21
CA GLY A 90 -0.99 -7.87 13.61
C GLY A 90 -1.78 -8.58 12.50
N PRO A 91 -1.86 -8.17 11.24
CA PRO A 91 -1.86 -6.81 10.68
C PRO A 91 -3.02 -5.98 11.24
N THR A 92 -2.72 -4.77 11.67
CA THR A 92 -3.66 -3.87 12.33
C THR A 92 -3.80 -2.58 11.52
N TRP A 93 -5.01 -2.05 11.46
CA TRP A 93 -5.32 -0.70 10.95
C TRP A 93 -6.00 0.09 12.04
N GLU A 94 -5.55 1.31 12.27
CA GLU A 94 -6.06 2.20 13.31
C GLU A 94 -6.24 3.61 12.78
N SER A 95 -7.42 4.16 13.00
CA SER A 95 -7.75 5.55 12.68
C SER A 95 -7.34 6.48 13.82
N PRO A 96 -7.23 7.81 13.58
CA PRO A 96 -6.93 8.79 14.64
C PRO A 96 -7.95 8.82 15.79
N SER A 97 -9.18 8.35 15.55
CA SER A 97 -10.21 8.24 16.60
C SER A 97 -10.03 7.02 17.50
N GLY A 98 -9.05 6.16 17.23
CA GLY A 98 -8.84 4.91 17.95
C GLY A 98 -9.72 3.76 17.47
N SER A 99 -10.55 3.95 16.44
CA SER A 99 -11.24 2.83 15.79
C SER A 99 -10.20 1.92 15.11
N ARG A 100 -10.26 0.63 15.40
CA ARG A 100 -9.21 -0.33 15.01
C ARG A 100 -9.82 -1.62 14.47
N VAL A 101 -9.16 -2.20 13.46
CA VAL A 101 -9.43 -3.56 12.98
C VAL A 101 -8.13 -4.36 12.88
N VAL A 102 -8.20 -5.64 13.23
CA VAL A 102 -7.12 -6.61 13.03
C VAL A 102 -7.57 -7.64 12.01
N GLY A 103 -6.73 -7.93 11.01
CA GLY A 103 -7.03 -8.92 9.99
C GLY A 103 -6.40 -10.28 10.29
N ALA A 104 -7.11 -11.35 9.93
CA ALA A 104 -6.57 -12.69 9.84
C ALA A 104 -6.55 -13.13 8.37
N LEU A 105 -5.45 -13.73 7.92
CA LEU A 105 -5.32 -14.20 6.53
C LEU A 105 -6.36 -15.29 6.24
N VAL A 106 -7.12 -15.10 5.16
CA VAL A 106 -8.02 -16.10 4.57
C VAL A 106 -7.34 -16.75 3.36
N SER A 107 -6.87 -15.92 2.42
CA SER A 107 -6.24 -16.40 1.20
C SER A 107 -5.24 -15.37 0.66
N ALA A 108 -4.31 -15.86 -0.17
CA ALA A 108 -3.28 -15.04 -0.81
C ALA A 108 -3.04 -15.52 -2.24
N VAL A 109 -2.70 -14.58 -3.13
CA VAL A 109 -2.33 -14.87 -4.51
C VAL A 109 -1.18 -13.97 -4.97
N ILE A 110 -0.20 -14.54 -5.65
CA ILE A 110 0.90 -13.79 -6.27
C ILE A 110 0.44 -13.34 -7.65
N VAL A 111 0.22 -12.04 -7.82
CA VAL A 111 -0.17 -11.42 -9.09
C VAL A 111 1.07 -10.85 -9.80
N ASP A 112 1.97 -10.20 -9.03
CA ASP A 112 3.27 -9.73 -9.50
C ASP A 112 4.37 -10.41 -8.69
N THR A 113 5.31 -11.05 -9.40
CA THR A 113 6.45 -11.71 -8.75
C THR A 113 7.46 -10.74 -8.12
N ASN A 114 7.39 -9.46 -8.45
CA ASN A 114 8.24 -8.40 -7.86
C ASN A 114 7.61 -7.72 -6.64
N ALA A 115 6.36 -8.09 -6.30
CA ALA A 115 5.63 -7.50 -5.19
C ALA A 115 5.16 -8.54 -4.17
N ILE A 116 4.76 -8.05 -2.98
CA ILE A 116 4.11 -8.90 -1.98
C ILE A 116 2.74 -9.38 -2.48
N PRO A 117 2.25 -10.55 -2.07
CA PRO A 117 0.98 -11.12 -2.56
C PRO A 117 -0.22 -10.21 -2.32
N TRP A 118 -1.23 -10.32 -3.18
CA TRP A 118 -2.56 -9.84 -2.89
C TRP A 118 -3.22 -10.75 -1.85
N LEU A 119 -4.03 -10.17 -0.98
CA LEU A 119 -4.60 -10.90 0.16
C LEU A 119 -6.11 -10.65 0.28
N LEU A 120 -6.82 -11.67 0.72
CA LEU A 120 -8.08 -11.54 1.42
C LEU A 120 -7.85 -11.83 2.91
N LEU A 121 -8.26 -10.90 3.77
CA LEU A 121 -8.23 -11.05 5.22
C LEU A 121 -9.65 -10.92 5.78
N LYS A 122 -9.91 -11.62 6.88
CA LYS A 122 -11.14 -11.51 7.67
C LYS A 122 -10.84 -10.69 8.94
N ALA A 123 -11.73 -9.77 9.28
CA ALA A 123 -11.63 -9.05 10.55
C ALA A 123 -11.74 -10.04 11.73
N VAL A 124 -10.92 -9.82 12.76
CA VAL A 124 -10.93 -10.60 14.01
C VAL A 124 -11.79 -9.84 15.02
N PRO A 125 -13.03 -10.26 15.31
CA PRO A 125 -13.99 -9.48 16.10
C PRO A 125 -13.47 -9.09 17.49
N ASP A 126 -12.87 -10.04 18.21
CA ASP A 126 -12.35 -9.82 19.57
C ASP A 126 -11.15 -8.86 19.64
N ARG A 127 -10.58 -8.50 18.49
CA ARG A 127 -9.45 -7.59 18.35
C ARG A 127 -9.81 -6.31 17.58
N THR A 128 -11.05 -6.20 17.13
CA THR A 128 -11.62 -4.99 16.53
C THR A 128 -12.18 -4.14 17.65
N GLN A 129 -11.79 -2.86 17.73
CA GLN A 129 -12.09 -2.01 18.87
C GLN A 129 -12.55 -0.62 18.45
N GLY A 130 -13.38 -0.03 19.31
CA GLY A 130 -13.83 1.35 19.23
C GLY A 130 -14.90 1.60 18.16
N PRO A 131 -15.81 2.52 18.41
CA PRO A 131 -16.73 3.00 17.39
C PRO A 131 -15.97 3.79 16.32
N GLY A 132 -16.46 3.79 15.10
CA GLY A 132 -15.90 4.58 13.99
C GLY A 132 -15.69 3.75 12.73
N ILE A 133 -14.73 4.17 11.92
CA ILE A 133 -14.58 3.72 10.53
C ILE A 133 -14.40 2.19 10.38
N PHE A 134 -13.90 1.49 11.40
CA PHE A 134 -13.66 0.05 11.34
C PHE A 134 -14.70 -0.80 12.08
N ALA A 135 -15.68 -0.19 12.78
CA ALA A 135 -16.61 -0.91 13.67
C ALA A 135 -17.33 -2.09 12.99
N ASP A 136 -17.74 -1.93 11.73
CA ASP A 136 -18.50 -2.93 10.98
C ASP A 136 -17.66 -3.68 9.95
N THR A 137 -16.33 -3.56 10.02
CA THR A 137 -15.45 -4.22 9.05
C THR A 137 -15.50 -5.72 9.20
N THR A 138 -15.80 -6.43 8.09
CA THR A 138 -15.87 -7.90 8.02
C THR A 138 -14.68 -8.49 7.30
N PHE A 139 -14.28 -7.89 6.17
CA PHE A 139 -13.16 -8.34 5.35
C PHE A 139 -12.30 -7.16 4.90
N ILE A 140 -11.06 -7.46 4.54
CA ILE A 140 -10.11 -6.51 3.98
C ILE A 140 -9.42 -7.17 2.77
N HIS A 141 -9.42 -6.50 1.61
CA HIS A 141 -8.50 -6.81 0.53
C HIS A 141 -7.24 -5.95 0.63
N ARG A 142 -6.07 -6.57 0.42
CA ARG A 142 -4.84 -5.91 0.01
C ARG A 142 -4.57 -6.29 -1.43
N VAL A 143 -4.59 -5.32 -2.35
CA VAL A 143 -4.44 -5.55 -3.79
C VAL A 143 -3.52 -4.49 -4.42
N HIS A 144 -3.23 -4.58 -5.71
CA HIS A 144 -2.40 -3.65 -6.48
C HIS A 144 -1.07 -3.34 -5.78
N THR A 145 -0.47 -4.37 -5.19
CA THR A 145 0.77 -4.23 -4.43
C THR A 145 1.96 -3.92 -5.32
N THR A 146 2.88 -3.09 -4.83
CA THR A 146 4.21 -2.88 -5.41
C THR A 146 5.27 -3.13 -4.36
N GLY A 147 6.39 -3.74 -4.74
CA GLY A 147 7.53 -3.95 -3.84
C GLY A 147 7.23 -4.77 -2.58
N GLY A 148 7.91 -4.45 -1.50
CA GLY A 148 7.68 -5.02 -0.16
C GLY A 148 8.20 -6.43 0.06
N LYS A 149 8.82 -7.11 -0.91
CA LYS A 149 9.39 -8.45 -0.74
C LYS A 149 10.65 -8.42 0.12
N ALA A 150 10.86 -9.49 0.87
CA ALA A 150 12.10 -9.65 1.63
C ALA A 150 13.33 -9.49 0.72
N PRO A 151 14.44 -8.95 1.25
CA PRO A 151 15.69 -8.89 0.49
C PRO A 151 16.10 -10.27 -0.03
N PHE A 152 16.66 -10.30 -1.24
CA PHE A 152 17.20 -11.53 -1.81
C PHE A 152 18.46 -12.00 -1.06
N GLU A 153 19.31 -11.05 -0.69
CA GLU A 153 20.55 -11.31 0.04
C GLU A 153 20.26 -11.66 1.50
N ASN A 154 21.00 -12.61 2.04
CA ASN A 154 20.93 -12.97 3.45
C ASN A 154 21.38 -11.82 4.34
N GLY A 155 20.82 -11.74 5.54
CA GLY A 155 21.33 -10.86 6.57
C GLY A 155 22.72 -11.29 7.07
N THR A 156 23.48 -10.35 7.58
CA THR A 156 24.87 -10.57 8.02
C THR A 156 24.98 -10.89 9.53
N PHE A 157 23.94 -10.55 10.31
CA PHE A 157 23.86 -10.88 11.75
C PHE A 157 22.39 -11.03 12.19
N ILE A 158 22.17 -11.84 13.21
CA ILE A 158 20.83 -12.04 13.80
C ILE A 158 20.33 -10.73 14.38
N GLY A 159 19.07 -10.39 14.06
CA GLY A 159 18.45 -9.13 14.48
C GLY A 159 18.65 -7.98 13.49
N GLN A 160 19.38 -8.19 12.39
CA GLN A 160 19.45 -7.19 11.32
C GLN A 160 18.06 -6.90 10.78
N VAL A 161 17.73 -5.61 10.61
CA VAL A 161 16.43 -5.14 10.11
C VAL A 161 16.58 -4.68 8.67
N ALA A 162 15.57 -4.99 7.85
CA ALA A 162 15.41 -4.47 6.50
C ALA A 162 14.03 -3.85 6.34
N GLU A 163 13.98 -2.58 5.97
CA GLU A 163 12.76 -1.84 5.63
C GLU A 163 12.61 -1.81 4.12
N VAL A 164 11.65 -2.56 3.59
CA VAL A 164 11.45 -2.67 2.14
C VAL A 164 10.23 -1.89 1.72
N PRO A 165 10.38 -0.82 0.90
CA PRO A 165 9.27 0.02 0.48
C PRO A 165 8.19 -0.76 -0.24
N TYR A 166 6.93 -0.42 0.03
CA TYR A 166 5.78 -0.97 -0.69
C TYR A 166 4.64 0.01 -0.78
N THR A 167 3.76 -0.23 -1.75
CA THR A 167 2.43 0.37 -1.81
C THR A 167 1.38 -0.71 -1.97
N ALA A 168 0.14 -0.41 -1.59
CA ALA A 168 -1.00 -1.29 -1.79
C ALA A 168 -2.30 -0.50 -1.73
N ASP A 169 -3.33 -1.00 -2.41
CA ASP A 169 -4.70 -0.59 -2.16
C ASP A 169 -5.33 -1.50 -1.11
N TYR A 170 -6.04 -0.89 -0.16
CA TYR A 170 -6.78 -1.58 0.89
C TYR A 170 -8.25 -1.27 0.77
N PHE A 171 -9.08 -2.30 0.52
CA PHE A 171 -10.54 -2.19 0.49
C PHE A 171 -11.11 -2.84 1.74
N PHE A 172 -11.84 -2.07 2.51
CA PHE A 172 -12.50 -2.52 3.74
C PHE A 172 -13.98 -2.76 3.45
N TYR A 173 -14.46 -3.93 3.85
CA TYR A 173 -15.83 -4.39 3.57
C TYR A 173 -16.65 -4.46 4.83
N ARG A 174 -17.95 -4.24 4.69
CA ARG A 174 -18.97 -4.54 5.69
C ARG A 174 -20.08 -5.40 5.10
N GLN A 175 -20.92 -5.99 5.93
CA GLN A 175 -22.09 -6.70 5.43
C GLN A 175 -23.00 -5.76 4.65
N SER A 176 -23.59 -6.29 3.58
CA SER A 176 -24.71 -5.65 2.87
C SER A 176 -25.96 -5.80 3.77
N ASN A 177 -26.61 -4.70 4.08
CA ASN A 177 -27.92 -4.74 4.76
C ASN A 177 -29.00 -5.08 3.75
#